data_fd948537c2df8a5a6f349ade3ee68a84
#
_entry.id   fd948537c2df8a5a6f349ade3ee68a84
#
_cell.length_a   1.000
_cell.length_b   1.000
_cell.length_c   1.000
_cell.angle_alpha   90.00
_cell.angle_beta   90.00
_cell.angle_gamma   90.00
#
_symmetry.space_group_name_H-M   'P 1'
#
loop_
_entity.id
_entity.type
_entity.pdbx_description
1 polymer ?
#
loop_
_entity_poly.entity_id
_entity_poly.type
_entity_poly.pdbx_seq_one_letter_code
_entity_poly.pdbx_strand_id
1 'polypeptide(L)'
;ITGATSDTNDRAGLMGAMGDFAQECKDNGAMRITYGSVLSGKHPNALIFIQFFESLAGFENVMKAIPNSKPYGSIINDHATKPFVRNIMQSKAISFEPTLSPMPNYLVLTRARPKTLNEAELINLLSSTTSTFKEHGAQTLRFGHTVTGNDIGTYLLGVTYPSMAAIEATYTELATNQAFAKLSAGIDVDMRSIVRIAGIL
;
A
#
# COMPACT_ATOMS: atom_id res chain seq x y z
N ILE A 1 -3.32 -6.24 -2.92
CA ILE A 1 -2.24 -5.41 -3.46
C ILE A 1 -1.57 -6.11 -4.64
N THR A 2 -1.35 -5.40 -5.71
CA THR A 2 -0.65 -5.88 -6.91
C THR A 2 0.56 -4.99 -7.18
N GLY A 3 1.71 -5.61 -7.42
CA GLY A 3 2.91 -4.95 -7.94
C GLY A 3 3.18 -5.42 -9.37
N ALA A 4 3.55 -4.51 -10.26
CA ALA A 4 3.81 -4.80 -11.66
C ALA A 4 4.98 -3.98 -12.21
N THR A 5 5.63 -4.48 -13.25
CA THR A 5 6.56 -3.70 -14.09
C THR A 5 5.89 -3.37 -15.41
N SER A 6 6.35 -2.32 -16.06
CA SER A 6 5.89 -1.94 -17.40
C SER A 6 7.08 -1.42 -18.20
N ASP A 7 7.15 -1.86 -19.45
CA ASP A 7 8.20 -1.49 -20.40
C ASP A 7 7.80 -0.27 -21.25
N THR A 8 6.62 0.32 -21.00
CA THR A 8 6.13 1.48 -21.78
C THR A 8 6.94 2.76 -21.49
N ASN A 9 7.15 3.55 -22.54
CA ASN A 9 7.64 4.94 -22.45
C ASN A 9 6.49 5.93 -22.20
N ASP A 10 5.23 5.55 -22.49
CA ASP A 10 4.04 6.37 -22.23
C ASP A 10 3.53 6.19 -20.80
N ARG A 11 4.24 6.81 -19.86
CA ARG A 11 3.86 6.77 -18.44
C ARG A 11 2.57 7.53 -18.14
N ALA A 12 2.26 8.57 -18.91
CA ALA A 12 1.04 9.35 -18.71
C ALA A 12 -0.19 8.54 -19.14
N GLY A 13 -0.15 7.91 -20.31
CA GLY A 13 -1.22 7.02 -20.78
C GLY A 13 -1.43 5.83 -19.83
N LEU A 14 -0.35 5.22 -19.36
CA LEU A 14 -0.44 4.13 -18.37
C LEU A 14 -1.13 4.59 -17.07
N MET A 15 -0.77 5.76 -16.52
CA MET A 15 -1.43 6.29 -15.33
C MET A 15 -2.91 6.61 -15.58
N GLY A 16 -3.26 7.09 -16.78
CA GLY A 16 -4.65 7.26 -17.21
C GLY A 16 -5.42 5.94 -17.23
N ALA A 17 -4.88 4.92 -17.90
CA ALA A 17 -5.48 3.58 -17.95
C ALA A 17 -5.63 2.95 -16.53
N MET A 18 -4.66 3.17 -15.64
CA MET A 18 -4.77 2.75 -14.24
C MET A 18 -5.88 3.49 -13.48
N GLY A 19 -6.11 4.77 -13.79
CA GLY A 19 -7.22 5.56 -13.25
C GLY A 19 -8.57 5.05 -13.70
N ASP A 20 -8.72 4.78 -15.00
CA ASP A 20 -9.95 4.22 -15.56
C ASP A 20 -10.24 2.82 -15.00
N PHE A 21 -9.20 1.98 -14.86
CA PHE A 21 -9.35 0.68 -14.22
C PHE A 21 -9.69 0.79 -12.73
N ALA A 22 -9.16 1.80 -12.05
CA ALA A 22 -9.51 2.06 -10.65
C ALA A 22 -11.00 2.44 -10.52
N GLN A 23 -11.54 3.26 -11.44
CA GLN A 23 -12.96 3.57 -11.45
C GLN A 23 -13.80 2.31 -11.71
N GLU A 24 -13.42 1.48 -12.68
CA GLU A 24 -14.12 0.22 -12.97
C GLU A 24 -14.11 -0.72 -11.75
N CYS A 25 -12.99 -0.81 -11.01
CA CYS A 25 -12.93 -1.58 -9.76
C CYS A 25 -13.87 -1.02 -8.69
N LYS A 26 -14.01 0.30 -8.58
CA LYS A 26 -14.98 0.95 -7.66
C LYS A 26 -16.39 0.54 -8.02
N ASP A 27 -16.75 0.59 -9.28
CA ASP A 27 -18.09 0.25 -9.78
C ASP A 27 -18.42 -1.24 -9.56
N ASN A 28 -17.39 -2.09 -9.41
CA ASN A 28 -17.51 -3.52 -9.14
C ASN A 28 -17.27 -3.91 -7.66
N GLY A 29 -17.27 -2.95 -6.73
CA GLY A 29 -17.31 -3.22 -5.29
C GLY A 29 -16.03 -2.99 -4.52
N ALA A 30 -15.00 -2.38 -5.12
CA ALA A 30 -13.87 -1.87 -4.35
C ALA A 30 -14.28 -0.62 -3.57
N MET A 31 -14.02 -0.61 -2.26
CA MET A 31 -14.35 0.53 -1.39
C MET A 31 -13.38 1.71 -1.59
N ARG A 32 -12.13 1.40 -1.82
CA ARG A 32 -11.06 2.39 -2.02
C ARG A 32 -9.95 1.78 -2.86
N ILE A 33 -9.34 2.62 -3.67
CA ILE A 33 -8.18 2.25 -4.47
C ILE A 33 -7.09 3.30 -4.30
N THR A 34 -5.86 2.86 -4.24
CA THR A 34 -4.66 3.71 -4.30
C THR A 34 -3.71 3.12 -5.31
N TYR A 35 -3.23 3.93 -6.25
CA TYR A 35 -2.26 3.48 -7.24
C TYR A 35 -1.17 4.52 -7.49
N GLY A 36 -0.05 4.04 -7.99
CA GLY A 36 1.11 4.90 -8.26
C GLY A 36 2.35 4.12 -8.64
N SER A 37 3.49 4.79 -8.58
CA SER A 37 4.79 4.22 -8.93
C SER A 37 5.78 4.25 -7.76
N VAL A 38 6.59 3.20 -7.67
CA VAL A 38 7.64 3.02 -6.66
C VAL A 38 8.80 3.96 -6.98
N LEU A 39 9.17 4.81 -6.02
CA LEU A 39 10.34 5.69 -6.13
C LEU A 39 11.61 5.04 -5.57
N SER A 40 11.48 4.25 -4.51
CA SER A 40 12.62 3.61 -3.84
C SER A 40 12.25 2.20 -3.37
N GLY A 41 13.25 1.33 -3.28
CA GLY A 41 13.11 -0.06 -2.84
C GLY A 41 13.61 -1.04 -3.89
N LYS A 42 13.21 -2.31 -3.78
CA LYS A 42 13.72 -3.41 -4.60
C LYS A 42 13.38 -3.27 -6.10
N HIS A 43 12.25 -2.65 -6.42
CA HIS A 43 11.77 -2.51 -7.79
C HIS A 43 11.40 -1.02 -8.06
N PRO A 44 12.40 -0.12 -8.25
CA PRO A 44 12.12 1.27 -8.59
C PRO A 44 11.40 1.32 -9.95
N ASN A 45 10.51 2.31 -10.10
CA ASN A 45 9.59 2.48 -11.24
C ASN A 45 8.52 1.40 -11.41
N ALA A 46 8.45 0.38 -10.54
CA ALA A 46 7.33 -0.54 -10.53
C ALA A 46 6.01 0.18 -10.21
N LEU A 47 4.92 -0.40 -10.68
CA LEU A 47 3.57 0.06 -10.40
C LEU A 47 3.05 -0.64 -9.14
N ILE A 48 2.28 0.09 -8.36
CA ILE A 48 1.53 -0.44 -7.22
C ILE A 48 0.06 -0.12 -7.44
N PHE A 49 -0.79 -1.14 -7.22
CA PHE A 49 -2.24 -1.01 -7.24
C PHE A 49 -2.83 -1.70 -6.00
N ILE A 50 -3.43 -0.93 -5.12
CA ILE A 50 -3.98 -1.38 -3.84
C ILE A 50 -5.48 -1.19 -3.86
N GLN A 51 -6.22 -2.27 -3.67
CA GLN A 51 -7.67 -2.28 -3.61
C GLN A 51 -8.10 -2.68 -2.20
N PHE A 52 -9.09 -1.99 -1.65
CA PHE A 52 -9.73 -2.33 -0.39
C PHE A 52 -11.14 -2.81 -0.65
N PHE A 53 -11.52 -3.89 -0.03
CA PHE A 53 -12.83 -4.52 -0.12
C PHE A 53 -13.38 -4.76 1.28
N GLU A 54 -14.69 -4.70 1.41
CA GLU A 54 -15.36 -5.12 2.64
C GLU A 54 -15.28 -6.65 2.83
N SER A 55 -15.32 -7.39 1.71
CA SER A 55 -15.27 -8.86 1.70
C SER A 55 -14.62 -9.41 0.44
N LEU A 56 -14.31 -10.71 0.44
CA LEU A 56 -13.82 -11.41 -0.75
C LEU A 56 -14.84 -11.45 -1.89
N ALA A 57 -16.15 -11.29 -1.61
CA ALA A 57 -17.15 -11.21 -2.67
C ALA A 57 -16.98 -9.96 -3.54
N GLY A 58 -16.62 -8.80 -2.94
CA GLY A 58 -16.28 -7.60 -3.70
C GLY A 58 -15.04 -7.80 -4.57
N PHE A 59 -14.00 -8.48 -4.04
CA PHE A 59 -12.83 -8.85 -4.83
C PHE A 59 -13.19 -9.79 -5.99
N GLU A 60 -14.05 -10.79 -5.74
CA GLU A 60 -14.51 -11.73 -6.78
C GLU A 60 -15.25 -11.00 -7.92
N ASN A 61 -16.09 -10.01 -7.60
CA ASN A 61 -16.80 -9.23 -8.62
C ASN A 61 -15.83 -8.48 -9.54
N VAL A 62 -14.81 -7.84 -8.98
CA VAL A 62 -13.76 -7.20 -9.78
C VAL A 62 -13.03 -8.23 -10.65
N MET A 63 -12.68 -9.40 -10.10
CA MET A 63 -12.02 -10.45 -10.89
C MET A 63 -12.87 -10.96 -12.05
N LYS A 64 -14.19 -11.04 -11.89
CA LYS A 64 -15.14 -11.41 -12.97
C LYS A 64 -15.23 -10.34 -14.07
N ALA A 65 -15.04 -9.07 -13.73
CA ALA A 65 -15.07 -7.97 -14.70
C ALA A 65 -13.79 -7.89 -15.57
N ILE A 66 -12.64 -8.28 -15.03
CA ILE A 66 -11.31 -8.17 -15.69
C ILE A 66 -11.27 -8.70 -17.12
N PRO A 67 -11.80 -9.89 -17.47
CA PRO A 67 -11.72 -10.42 -18.84
C PRO A 67 -12.34 -9.52 -19.91
N ASN A 68 -13.29 -8.67 -19.54
CA ASN A 68 -13.99 -7.74 -20.43
C ASN A 68 -13.58 -6.28 -20.21
N SER A 69 -12.64 -6.03 -19.30
CA SER A 69 -12.18 -4.70 -18.95
C SER A 69 -11.28 -4.10 -20.04
N LYS A 70 -11.74 -3.05 -20.68
CA LYS A 70 -10.92 -2.29 -21.64
C LYS A 70 -9.72 -1.61 -20.98
N PRO A 71 -9.88 -0.89 -19.83
CA PRO A 71 -8.75 -0.29 -19.14
C PRO A 71 -7.70 -1.32 -18.70
N TYR A 72 -8.12 -2.46 -18.15
CA TYR A 72 -7.19 -3.52 -17.78
C TYR A 72 -6.47 -4.09 -19.01
N GLY A 73 -7.19 -4.31 -20.12
CA GLY A 73 -6.62 -4.72 -21.41
C GLY A 73 -5.55 -3.74 -21.90
N SER A 74 -5.82 -2.44 -21.82
CA SER A 74 -4.84 -1.40 -22.17
C SER A 74 -3.61 -1.43 -21.28
N ILE A 75 -3.77 -1.56 -19.95
CA ILE A 75 -2.63 -1.70 -19.00
C ILE A 75 -1.73 -2.87 -19.40
N ILE A 76 -2.31 -4.02 -19.70
CA ILE A 76 -1.54 -5.25 -19.98
C ILE A 76 -0.92 -5.23 -21.38
N ASN A 77 -1.73 -4.89 -22.40
CA ASN A 77 -1.33 -5.05 -23.80
C ASN A 77 -0.66 -3.80 -24.37
N ASP A 78 -1.31 -2.62 -24.23
CA ASP A 78 -0.79 -1.39 -24.85
C ASP A 78 0.43 -0.84 -24.08
N HIS A 79 0.44 -1.02 -22.76
CA HIS A 79 1.51 -0.57 -21.89
C HIS A 79 2.46 -1.69 -21.43
N ALA A 80 2.35 -2.89 -21.99
CA ALA A 80 3.22 -4.04 -21.74
C ALA A 80 3.48 -4.29 -20.24
N THR A 81 2.42 -4.21 -19.43
CA THR A 81 2.53 -4.34 -17.98
C THR A 81 2.50 -5.80 -17.54
N LYS A 82 3.44 -6.18 -16.69
CA LYS A 82 3.62 -7.56 -16.20
C LYS A 82 3.51 -7.58 -14.67
N PRO A 83 2.41 -8.08 -14.11
CA PRO A 83 2.32 -8.30 -12.66
C PRO A 83 3.37 -9.31 -12.20
N PHE A 84 4.10 -8.98 -11.12
CA PHE A 84 5.07 -9.89 -10.50
C PHE A 84 4.66 -10.32 -9.10
N VAL A 85 3.73 -9.60 -8.47
CA VAL A 85 3.16 -9.97 -7.18
C VAL A 85 1.68 -9.60 -7.11
N ARG A 86 0.90 -10.49 -6.51
CA ARG A 86 -0.48 -10.23 -6.09
C ARG A 86 -0.72 -10.90 -4.75
N ASN A 87 -0.94 -10.11 -3.72
CA ASN A 87 -1.22 -10.58 -2.38
C ASN A 87 -2.61 -10.14 -1.94
N ILE A 88 -3.35 -11.02 -1.30
CA ILE A 88 -4.56 -10.69 -0.54
C ILE A 88 -4.16 -10.56 0.93
N MET A 89 -4.63 -9.50 1.55
CA MET A 89 -4.31 -9.17 2.92
C MET A 89 -5.59 -8.98 3.73
N GLN A 90 -5.56 -9.39 4.97
CA GLN A 90 -6.59 -9.07 5.95
C GLN A 90 -6.16 -7.83 6.74
N SER A 91 -6.96 -6.76 6.67
CA SER A 91 -6.73 -5.55 7.46
C SER A 91 -6.91 -5.83 8.95
N LYS A 92 -6.09 -5.21 9.77
CA LYS A 92 -6.17 -5.23 11.23
C LYS A 92 -6.50 -3.82 11.71
N ALA A 93 -7.36 -3.75 12.72
CA ALA A 93 -7.75 -2.48 13.32
C ALA A 93 -6.55 -1.84 14.05
N ILE A 94 -6.22 -0.63 13.67
CA ILE A 94 -5.30 0.26 14.36
C ILE A 94 -6.03 1.58 14.55
N SER A 95 -6.00 2.12 15.78
CA SER A 95 -6.62 3.43 16.05
C SER A 95 -5.78 4.53 15.41
N PHE A 96 -6.25 5.02 14.27
CA PHE A 96 -5.64 6.13 13.55
C PHE A 96 -6.71 6.90 12.78
N GLU A 97 -6.96 8.14 13.18
CA GLU A 97 -7.91 9.04 12.51
C GLU A 97 -7.30 9.57 11.21
N PRO A 98 -7.85 9.21 10.03
CA PRO A 98 -7.30 9.62 8.75
C PRO A 98 -7.53 11.12 8.49
N THR A 99 -6.58 11.75 7.80
CA THR A 99 -6.69 13.13 7.30
C THR A 99 -6.36 13.11 5.81
N LEU A 100 -7.34 13.40 4.95
CA LEU A 100 -7.18 13.35 3.49
C LEU A 100 -7.15 14.74 2.83
N SER A 101 -6.98 15.78 3.61
CA SER A 101 -6.81 17.15 3.10
C SER A 101 -5.51 17.75 3.67
N PRO A 102 -4.54 18.12 2.83
CA PRO A 102 -4.50 17.90 1.37
C PRO A 102 -4.43 16.41 1.01
N MET A 103 -4.70 16.08 -0.26
CA MET A 103 -4.56 14.69 -0.74
C MET A 103 -3.13 14.18 -0.54
N PRO A 104 -2.96 12.93 -0.12
CA PRO A 104 -1.63 12.35 0.02
C PRO A 104 -0.88 12.26 -1.32
N ASN A 105 0.40 12.61 -1.30
CA ASN A 105 1.29 12.48 -2.45
C ASN A 105 2.16 11.23 -2.41
N TYR A 106 2.40 10.71 -1.21
CA TYR A 106 3.32 9.59 -1.00
C TYR A 106 2.71 8.53 -0.11
N LEU A 107 3.10 7.27 -0.37
CA LEU A 107 2.80 6.12 0.45
C LEU A 107 4.10 5.41 0.79
N VAL A 108 4.36 5.22 2.07
CA VAL A 108 5.43 4.34 2.55
C VAL A 108 4.83 2.97 2.82
N LEU A 109 5.32 1.96 2.11
CA LEU A 109 4.99 0.56 2.33
C LEU A 109 6.14 -0.12 3.05
N THR A 110 5.89 -0.68 4.22
CA THR A 110 6.86 -1.49 4.98
C THR A 110 6.30 -2.89 5.17
N ARG A 111 7.01 -3.89 4.68
CA ARG A 111 6.69 -5.30 4.89
C ARG A 111 7.68 -5.91 5.87
N ALA A 112 7.16 -6.71 6.79
CA ALA A 112 7.98 -7.36 7.80
C ALA A 112 7.45 -8.74 8.17
N ARG A 113 8.34 -9.59 8.69
CA ARG A 113 8.02 -10.85 9.35
C ARG A 113 8.23 -10.72 10.85
N PRO A 114 7.32 -11.22 11.69
CA PRO A 114 7.59 -11.34 13.12
C PRO A 114 8.77 -12.27 13.36
N LYS A 115 9.64 -11.89 14.30
CA LYS A 115 10.72 -12.75 14.84
C LYS A 115 10.33 -13.30 16.20
N THR A 116 9.97 -12.41 17.11
CA THR A 116 9.70 -12.71 18.52
C THR A 116 8.34 -12.22 18.99
N LEU A 117 7.68 -11.34 18.20
CA LEU A 117 6.39 -10.75 18.55
C LEU A 117 5.24 -11.56 17.94
N ASN A 118 4.17 -11.77 18.70
CA ASN A 118 2.91 -12.25 18.18
C ASN A 118 2.07 -11.07 17.59
N GLU A 119 0.95 -11.39 16.95
CA GLU A 119 0.08 -10.38 16.30
C GLU A 119 -0.44 -9.31 17.28
N ALA A 120 -0.84 -9.72 18.48
CA ALA A 120 -1.37 -8.77 19.47
C ALA A 120 -0.28 -7.80 19.95
N GLU A 121 0.93 -8.28 20.18
CA GLU A 121 2.08 -7.45 20.54
C GLU A 121 2.47 -6.48 19.42
N LEU A 122 2.45 -6.94 18.16
CA LEU A 122 2.67 -6.07 16.98
C LEU A 122 1.65 -4.94 16.93
N ILE A 123 0.35 -5.27 17.08
CA ILE A 123 -0.73 -4.29 17.07
C ILE A 123 -0.58 -3.30 18.23
N ASN A 124 -0.28 -3.77 19.45
CA ASN A 124 -0.12 -2.92 20.62
C ASN A 124 1.07 -1.95 20.48
N LEU A 125 2.24 -2.45 20.04
CA LEU A 125 3.41 -1.62 19.83
C LEU A 125 3.20 -0.62 18.70
N LEU A 126 2.60 -1.04 17.58
CA LEU A 126 2.28 -0.12 16.48
C LEU A 126 1.27 0.95 16.94
N SER A 127 0.22 0.56 17.67
CA SER A 127 -0.79 1.49 18.20
C SER A 127 -0.18 2.53 19.13
N SER A 128 0.82 2.17 19.92
CA SER A 128 1.53 3.13 20.80
C SER A 128 2.43 4.11 20.05
N THR A 129 2.67 3.91 18.75
CA THR A 129 3.44 4.85 17.90
C THR A 129 2.56 5.72 17.02
N THR A 130 1.24 5.52 17.00
CA THR A 130 0.33 6.21 16.06
C THR A 130 0.29 7.72 16.27
N SER A 131 0.44 8.22 17.51
CA SER A 131 0.56 9.66 17.79
C SER A 131 1.79 10.26 17.10
N THR A 132 2.96 9.62 17.20
CA THR A 132 4.18 10.06 16.52
C THR A 132 3.98 10.15 15.00
N PHE A 133 3.36 9.15 14.39
CA PHE A 133 3.01 9.21 12.98
C PHE A 133 2.11 10.40 12.66
N LYS A 134 1.06 10.62 13.47
CA LYS A 134 0.07 11.68 13.26
C LYS A 134 0.67 13.07 13.40
N GLU A 135 1.44 13.30 14.46
CA GLU A 135 2.08 14.59 14.78
C GLU A 135 3.09 15.02 13.71
N HIS A 136 3.72 14.07 13.03
CA HIS A 136 4.70 14.33 11.97
C HIS A 136 4.12 14.21 10.55
N GLY A 137 2.78 14.31 10.43
CA GLY A 137 2.10 14.51 9.16
C GLY A 137 1.67 13.26 8.41
N ALA A 138 1.69 12.07 9.04
CA ALA A 138 1.04 10.91 8.46
C ALA A 138 -0.47 11.16 8.33
N GLN A 139 -1.02 10.85 7.15
CA GLN A 139 -2.42 11.15 6.83
C GLN A 139 -3.32 9.91 6.94
N THR A 140 -2.81 8.75 6.61
CA THR A 140 -3.47 7.46 6.87
C THR A 140 -2.44 6.44 7.35
N LEU A 141 -2.89 5.51 8.17
CA LEU A 141 -2.12 4.35 8.58
C LEU A 141 -3.00 3.11 8.41
N ARG A 142 -2.50 2.13 7.67
CA ARG A 142 -3.17 0.86 7.41
C ARG A 142 -2.23 -0.28 7.71
N PHE A 143 -2.70 -1.27 8.43
CA PHE A 143 -1.94 -2.45 8.83
C PHE A 143 -2.72 -3.71 8.53
N GLY A 144 -2.04 -4.76 8.10
CA GLY A 144 -2.67 -6.04 7.81
C GLY A 144 -1.66 -7.15 7.62
N HIS A 145 -2.14 -8.40 7.64
CA HIS A 145 -1.31 -9.55 7.35
C HIS A 145 -1.67 -10.18 6.00
N THR A 146 -0.68 -10.76 5.34
CA THR A 146 -0.85 -11.45 4.07
C THR A 146 -1.43 -12.84 4.28
N VAL A 147 -2.61 -13.08 3.70
CA VAL A 147 -3.34 -14.35 3.81
C VAL A 147 -3.17 -15.26 2.59
N THR A 148 -2.94 -14.66 1.41
CA THR A 148 -2.61 -15.42 0.18
C THR A 148 -1.60 -14.68 -0.67
N GLY A 149 -0.87 -15.43 -1.51
CA GLY A 149 0.16 -14.91 -2.40
C GLY A 149 1.56 -15.34 -1.98
N ASN A 150 2.57 -14.70 -2.55
CA ASN A 150 3.98 -15.10 -2.35
C ASN A 150 4.53 -14.76 -0.96
N ASP A 151 3.85 -13.84 -0.25
CA ASP A 151 4.37 -13.24 0.99
C ASP A 151 3.57 -13.66 2.23
N ILE A 152 2.98 -14.86 2.23
CA ILE A 152 2.22 -15.41 3.36
C ILE A 152 3.09 -15.36 4.64
N GLY A 153 2.46 -14.98 5.76
CA GLY A 153 3.12 -14.83 7.07
C GLY A 153 3.86 -13.50 7.24
N THR A 154 3.72 -12.57 6.29
CA THR A 154 4.19 -11.21 6.45
C THR A 154 3.08 -10.27 6.88
N TYR A 155 3.47 -9.15 7.48
CA TYR A 155 2.63 -8.00 7.75
C TYR A 155 3.05 -6.82 6.87
N LEU A 156 2.08 -6.02 6.46
CA LEU A 156 2.31 -4.80 5.69
C LEU A 156 1.74 -3.61 6.44
N LEU A 157 2.57 -2.59 6.61
CA LEU A 157 2.20 -1.27 7.07
C LEU A 157 2.23 -0.31 5.88
N GLY A 158 1.11 0.36 5.61
CA GLY A 158 1.01 1.42 4.62
C GLY A 158 0.70 2.75 5.30
N VAL A 159 1.56 3.74 5.13
CA VAL A 159 1.37 5.08 5.71
C VAL A 159 1.45 6.11 4.60
N THR A 160 0.43 6.97 4.50
CA THR A 160 0.42 8.03 3.48
C THR A 160 0.84 9.37 4.06
N TYR A 161 1.48 10.20 3.22
CA TYR A 161 2.05 11.48 3.59
C TYR A 161 1.84 12.54 2.49
N PRO A 162 1.76 13.83 2.87
CA PRO A 162 1.65 14.93 1.92
C PRO A 162 3.00 15.28 1.26
N SER A 163 4.14 14.97 1.91
CA SER A 163 5.47 15.35 1.45
C SER A 163 6.57 14.39 1.91
N MET A 164 7.72 14.44 1.25
CA MET A 164 8.94 13.73 1.68
C MET A 164 9.46 14.24 3.02
N ALA A 165 9.33 15.54 3.29
CA ALA A 165 9.72 16.13 4.57
C ALA A 165 8.90 15.57 5.74
N ALA A 166 7.61 15.29 5.55
CA ALA A 166 6.79 14.63 6.56
C ALA A 166 7.24 13.18 6.82
N ILE A 167 7.66 12.46 5.76
CA ILE A 167 8.25 11.12 5.92
C ILE A 167 9.54 11.21 6.75
N GLU A 168 10.45 12.10 6.39
CA GLU A 168 11.72 12.31 7.09
C GLU A 168 11.49 12.64 8.57
N ALA A 169 10.64 13.62 8.87
CA ALA A 169 10.32 14.03 10.24
C ALA A 169 9.76 12.86 11.06
N THR A 170 8.82 12.09 10.49
CA THR A 170 8.24 10.91 11.16
C THR A 170 9.32 9.89 11.52
N TYR A 171 10.17 9.51 10.58
CA TYR A 171 11.17 8.46 10.84
C TYR A 171 12.33 8.94 11.70
N THR A 172 12.65 10.24 11.69
CA THR A 172 13.61 10.85 12.64
C THR A 172 13.10 10.72 14.06
N GLU A 173 11.85 11.06 14.31
CA GLU A 173 11.25 10.96 15.65
C GLU A 173 11.08 9.50 16.09
N LEU A 174 10.62 8.62 15.20
CA LEU A 174 10.48 7.20 15.48
C LEU A 174 11.81 6.55 15.89
N ALA A 175 12.96 7.03 15.41
CA ALA A 175 14.27 6.52 15.77
C ALA A 175 14.59 6.66 17.27
N THR A 176 13.96 7.64 17.95
CA THR A 176 14.12 7.87 19.40
C THR A 176 13.01 7.24 20.23
N ASN A 177 11.96 6.72 19.59
CA ASN A 177 10.77 6.18 20.25
C ASN A 177 11.00 4.75 20.75
N GLN A 178 10.85 4.53 22.07
CA GLN A 178 11.11 3.23 22.70
C GLN A 178 10.16 2.11 22.22
N ALA A 179 8.87 2.43 21.95
CA ALA A 179 7.92 1.45 21.46
C ALA A 179 8.28 1.02 20.02
N PHE A 180 8.71 1.97 19.19
CA PHE A 180 9.20 1.69 17.84
C PHE A 180 10.50 0.90 17.86
N ALA A 181 11.41 1.17 18.79
CA ALA A 181 12.63 0.37 18.97
C ALA A 181 12.31 -1.09 19.33
N LYS A 182 11.36 -1.33 20.25
CA LYS A 182 10.88 -2.68 20.59
C LYS A 182 10.22 -3.36 19.40
N LEU A 183 9.34 -2.64 18.66
CA LEU A 183 8.71 -3.14 17.45
C LEU A 183 9.78 -3.57 16.44
N SER A 184 10.75 -2.70 16.15
CA SER A 184 11.82 -2.96 15.18
C SER A 184 12.72 -4.12 15.56
N ALA A 185 13.01 -4.31 16.84
CA ALA A 185 13.79 -5.44 17.33
C ALA A 185 13.05 -6.78 17.19
N GLY A 186 11.72 -6.76 17.29
CA GLY A 186 10.87 -7.95 17.24
C GLY A 186 10.42 -8.39 15.84
N ILE A 187 10.78 -7.65 14.80
CA ILE A 187 10.40 -7.94 13.39
C ILE A 187 11.63 -7.99 12.48
N ASP A 188 11.44 -8.58 11.32
CA ASP A 188 12.41 -8.57 10.21
C ASP A 188 11.80 -7.82 9.03
N VAL A 189 12.30 -6.61 8.78
CA VAL A 189 11.82 -5.77 7.67
C VAL A 189 12.54 -6.21 6.40
N ASP A 190 11.81 -6.82 5.47
CA ASP A 190 12.34 -7.29 4.19
C ASP A 190 12.05 -6.33 3.02
N MET A 191 11.13 -5.37 3.21
CA MET A 191 10.82 -4.35 2.22
C MET A 191 10.40 -3.04 2.91
N ARG A 192 11.00 -1.94 2.46
CA ARG A 192 10.45 -0.60 2.66
C ARG A 192 10.56 0.17 1.37
N SER A 193 9.43 0.65 0.87
CA SER A 193 9.34 1.35 -0.41
C SER A 193 8.57 2.64 -0.26
N ILE A 194 9.01 3.68 -0.95
CA ILE A 194 8.25 4.92 -1.11
C ILE A 194 7.57 4.87 -2.48
N VAL A 195 6.29 5.08 -2.50
CA VAL A 195 5.45 5.14 -3.69
C VAL A 195 4.99 6.58 -3.89
N ARG A 196 5.15 7.11 -5.11
CA ARG A 196 4.46 8.33 -5.53
C ARG A 196 3.04 7.96 -5.92
N ILE A 197 2.08 8.50 -5.21
CA ILE A 197 0.65 8.27 -5.49
C ILE A 197 0.27 9.03 -6.75
N ALA A 198 -0.34 8.33 -7.71
CA ALA A 198 -0.91 8.91 -8.92
C ALA A 198 -2.42 9.15 -8.77
N GLY A 199 -3.11 8.32 -7.98
CA GLY A 199 -4.52 8.49 -7.67
C GLY A 199 -5.00 7.71 -6.47
N ILE A 200 -6.08 8.25 -5.87
CA ILE A 200 -6.87 7.64 -4.80
C ILE A 200 -8.35 7.82 -5.18
N LEU A 201 -9.11 6.73 -5.18
CA LEU A 201 -10.55 6.70 -5.46
C LEU A 201 -11.32 6.10 -4.29
#